data_ce287f6d7e2c7dc2d5d8756096b078f7
#
_entry.id   ce287f6d7e2c7dc2d5d8756096b078f7
#
_cell.length_a   1.000
_cell.length_b   1.000
_cell.length_c   1.000
_cell.angle_alpha   90.00
_cell.angle_beta   90.00
_cell.angle_gamma   90.00
#
_symmetry.space_group_name_H-M   'P 1'
#
loop_
_entity.id
_entity.type
_entity.pdbx_description
1 polymer ?
#
loop_
_entity_poly.entity_id
_entity_poly.type
_entity_poly.pdbx_seq_one_letter_code
_entity_poly.pdbx_strand_id
1 'polypeptide(L)'
;MTNFKQLSLYIVAGKKKLEEVQNVTIPAMQAKAAETAALESYRMAAEQAYSDVRDSLSAAAYYSEEARSRTVARSTAEKAAAQASTLYEAGKGSFLSLLTAQRSANAAALSEISTRLNGLNNAVALNLALGAGPGNR
;
A
#
# COMPACT_ATOMS: atom_id res chain seq x y z
N MET A 1 -35.52 30.83 61.63
CA MET A 1 -34.23 31.41 61.20
C MET A 1 -33.09 30.41 60.99
N THR A 2 -33.30 29.17 61.32
CA THR A 2 -32.29 28.08 61.16
C THR A 2 -32.20 27.53 59.75
N ASN A 3 -33.13 27.81 58.89
CA ASN A 3 -33.24 27.17 57.56
C ASN A 3 -32.36 27.80 56.46
N PHE A 4 -32.03 29.09 56.60
CA PHE A 4 -31.25 29.80 55.56
C PHE A 4 -29.73 29.49 55.65
N LYS A 5 -29.18 29.30 56.84
CA LYS A 5 -27.79 28.91 57.03
C LYS A 5 -27.51 27.47 56.59
N GLN A 6 -28.43 26.56 56.83
CA GLN A 6 -28.30 25.19 56.37
C GLN A 6 -28.40 25.11 54.85
N LEU A 7 -29.31 25.85 54.22
CA LEU A 7 -29.44 25.88 52.77
C LEU A 7 -28.16 26.42 52.09
N SER A 8 -27.56 27.46 52.62
CA SER A 8 -26.32 28.05 52.11
C SER A 8 -25.13 27.07 52.24
N LEU A 9 -25.06 26.31 53.32
CA LEU A 9 -24.05 25.26 53.49
C LEU A 9 -24.18 24.11 52.46
N TYR A 10 -25.41 23.67 52.16
CA TYR A 10 -25.68 22.67 51.15
C TYR A 10 -25.31 23.13 49.73
N ILE A 11 -25.57 24.43 49.41
CA ILE A 11 -25.22 25.01 48.11
C ILE A 11 -23.69 25.12 47.96
N VAL A 12 -22.97 25.54 49.02
CA VAL A 12 -21.49 25.64 49.02
C VAL A 12 -20.85 24.23 48.92
N ALA A 13 -21.36 23.25 49.65
CA ALA A 13 -20.89 21.87 49.57
C ALA A 13 -21.15 21.24 48.17
N GLY A 14 -22.32 21.53 47.58
CA GLY A 14 -22.65 21.13 46.23
C GLY A 14 -21.74 21.72 45.14
N LYS A 15 -21.45 23.04 45.26
CA LYS A 15 -20.49 23.72 44.38
C LYS A 15 -19.10 23.13 44.47
N LYS A 16 -18.59 22.90 45.70
CA LYS A 16 -17.26 22.34 45.93
C LYS A 16 -17.14 20.91 45.32
N LYS A 17 -18.17 20.11 45.46
CA LYS A 17 -18.20 18.77 44.88
C LYS A 17 -18.30 18.78 43.36
N LEU A 18 -19.00 19.76 42.79
CA LEU A 18 -19.07 19.97 41.35
C LEU A 18 -17.71 20.41 40.78
N GLU A 19 -17.01 21.32 41.45
CA GLU A 19 -15.64 21.74 41.08
C GLU A 19 -14.64 20.58 41.18
N GLU A 20 -14.75 19.71 42.17
CA GLU A 20 -13.91 18.54 42.34
C GLU A 20 -14.13 17.54 41.20
N VAL A 21 -15.38 17.32 40.78
CA VAL A 21 -15.73 16.47 39.61
C VAL A 21 -15.21 17.10 38.32
N GLN A 22 -15.34 18.39 38.12
CA GLN A 22 -14.85 19.07 36.92
C GLN A 22 -13.32 19.07 36.82
N ASN A 23 -12.62 19.26 37.95
CA ASN A 23 -11.17 19.41 37.94
C ASN A 23 -10.39 18.11 38.03
N VAL A 24 -10.98 17.01 38.49
CA VAL A 24 -10.29 15.73 38.69
C VAL A 24 -10.87 14.62 37.81
N THR A 25 -12.19 14.48 37.78
CA THR A 25 -12.84 13.36 37.11
C THR A 25 -12.91 13.52 35.59
N ILE A 26 -13.21 14.74 35.10
CA ILE A 26 -13.29 15.00 33.66
C ILE A 26 -11.92 14.88 32.98
N PRO A 27 -10.83 15.50 33.50
CA PRO A 27 -9.49 15.32 32.94
C PRO A 27 -9.02 13.85 32.95
N ALA A 28 -9.33 13.11 34.03
CA ALA A 28 -9.00 11.68 34.11
C ALA A 28 -9.76 10.85 33.07
N MET A 29 -11.03 11.14 32.84
CA MET A 29 -11.82 10.48 31.77
C MET A 29 -11.32 10.85 30.37
N GLN A 30 -10.92 12.10 30.14
CA GLN A 30 -10.33 12.55 28.89
C GLN A 30 -8.97 11.87 28.62
N ALA A 31 -8.11 11.75 29.64
CA ALA A 31 -6.84 11.06 29.54
C ALA A 31 -7.02 9.56 29.20
N LYS A 32 -7.99 8.89 29.82
CA LYS A 32 -8.32 7.51 29.53
C LYS A 32 -8.90 7.31 28.13
N ALA A 33 -9.74 8.24 27.68
CA ALA A 33 -10.27 8.22 26.31
C ALA A 33 -9.15 8.45 25.27
N ALA A 34 -8.20 9.34 25.54
CA ALA A 34 -7.04 9.57 24.70
C ALA A 34 -6.11 8.34 24.62
N GLU A 35 -5.89 7.67 25.76
CA GLU A 35 -5.14 6.40 25.81
C GLU A 35 -5.80 5.32 24.96
N THR A 36 -7.12 5.15 25.09
CA THR A 36 -7.89 4.17 24.29
C THR A 36 -7.82 4.51 22.80
N ALA A 37 -7.96 5.79 22.44
CA ALA A 37 -7.86 6.23 21.05
C ALA A 37 -6.45 5.99 20.47
N ALA A 38 -5.40 6.22 21.25
CA ALA A 38 -4.02 5.93 20.86
C ALA A 38 -3.79 4.43 20.65
N LEU A 39 -4.34 3.59 21.51
CA LEU A 39 -4.25 2.13 21.40
C LEU A 39 -4.95 1.62 20.13
N GLU A 40 -6.17 2.11 19.86
CA GLU A 40 -6.91 1.75 18.64
C GLU A 40 -6.20 2.25 17.37
N SER A 41 -5.61 3.44 17.41
CA SER A 41 -4.80 3.97 16.32
C SER A 41 -3.57 3.10 16.03
N TYR A 42 -2.87 2.66 17.08
CA TYR A 42 -1.75 1.73 16.96
C TYR A 42 -2.19 0.38 16.37
N ARG A 43 -3.32 -0.15 16.84
CA ARG A 43 -3.88 -1.41 16.34
C ARG A 43 -4.21 -1.33 14.84
N MET A 44 -4.90 -0.26 14.41
CA MET A 44 -5.20 -0.03 13.00
C MET A 44 -3.92 0.09 12.16
N ALA A 45 -2.91 0.79 12.65
CA ALA A 45 -1.63 0.92 11.95
C ALA A 45 -0.91 -0.45 11.80
N ALA A 46 -0.95 -1.28 12.84
CA ALA A 46 -0.38 -2.62 12.81
C ALA A 46 -1.14 -3.56 11.84
N GLU A 47 -2.46 -3.52 11.84
CA GLU A 47 -3.31 -4.27 10.91
C GLU A 47 -3.06 -3.85 9.46
N GLN A 48 -2.92 -2.54 9.21
CA GLN A 48 -2.60 -2.01 7.88
C GLN A 48 -1.22 -2.48 7.41
N ALA A 49 -0.20 -2.36 8.27
CA ALA A 49 1.16 -2.81 7.94
C ALA A 49 1.20 -4.32 7.61
N TYR A 50 0.47 -5.14 8.36
CA TYR A 50 0.35 -6.57 8.08
C TYR A 50 -0.33 -6.84 6.73
N SER A 51 -1.41 -6.11 6.42
CA SER A 51 -2.10 -6.23 5.12
C SER A 51 -1.17 -5.82 3.97
N ASP A 52 -0.43 -4.73 4.10
CA ASP A 52 0.50 -4.23 3.08
C ASP A 52 1.62 -5.24 2.78
N VAL A 53 2.18 -5.88 3.81
CA VAL A 53 3.19 -6.94 3.64
C VAL A 53 2.59 -8.15 2.93
N ARG A 54 1.43 -8.62 3.36
CA ARG A 54 0.76 -9.77 2.74
C ARG A 54 0.43 -9.51 1.27
N ASP A 55 -0.11 -8.33 0.96
CA ASP A 55 -0.51 -7.96 -0.40
C ASP A 55 0.73 -7.79 -1.30
N SER A 56 1.81 -7.20 -0.77
CA SER A 56 3.08 -7.08 -1.49
C SER A 56 3.74 -8.44 -1.75
N LEU A 57 3.67 -9.39 -0.83
CA LEU A 57 4.16 -10.76 -1.05
C LEU A 57 3.36 -11.50 -2.11
N SER A 58 2.04 -11.37 -2.09
CA SER A 58 1.16 -11.97 -3.10
C SER A 58 1.43 -11.37 -4.48
N ALA A 59 1.60 -10.05 -4.55
CA ALA A 59 1.95 -9.34 -5.77
C ALA A 59 3.35 -9.74 -6.29
N ALA A 60 4.33 -9.99 -5.42
CA ALA A 60 5.66 -10.46 -5.82
C ALA A 60 5.61 -11.81 -6.54
N ALA A 61 4.82 -12.76 -6.03
CA ALA A 61 4.61 -14.04 -6.68
C ALA A 61 3.95 -13.88 -8.06
N TYR A 62 2.92 -13.04 -8.15
CA TYR A 62 2.23 -12.73 -9.40
C TYR A 62 3.19 -12.10 -10.43
N TYR A 63 3.93 -11.06 -10.08
CA TYR A 63 4.87 -10.40 -10.99
C TYR A 63 6.01 -11.30 -11.44
N SER A 64 6.46 -12.23 -10.60
CA SER A 64 7.46 -13.24 -10.95
C SER A 64 6.96 -14.15 -12.08
N GLU A 65 5.73 -14.66 -11.97
CA GLU A 65 5.13 -15.53 -12.99
C GLU A 65 4.79 -14.75 -14.26
N GLU A 66 4.25 -13.54 -14.12
CA GLU A 66 3.97 -12.68 -15.27
C GLU A 66 5.26 -12.32 -16.04
N ALA A 67 6.36 -11.97 -15.33
CA ALA A 67 7.64 -11.68 -15.96
C ALA A 67 8.17 -12.86 -16.79
N ARG A 68 8.04 -14.09 -16.27
CA ARG A 68 8.39 -15.31 -17.00
C ARG A 68 7.56 -15.47 -18.26
N SER A 69 6.25 -15.30 -18.17
CA SER A 69 5.33 -15.36 -19.31
C SER A 69 5.66 -14.31 -20.37
N ARG A 70 5.94 -13.06 -19.95
CA ARG A 70 6.32 -11.97 -20.85
C ARG A 70 7.66 -12.20 -21.55
N THR A 71 8.64 -12.80 -20.87
CA THR A 71 9.92 -13.19 -21.48
C THR A 71 9.71 -14.24 -22.59
N VAL A 72 8.85 -15.22 -22.37
CA VAL A 72 8.51 -16.22 -23.39
C VAL A 72 7.78 -15.58 -24.57
N ALA A 73 6.81 -14.71 -24.31
CA ALA A 73 6.06 -13.99 -25.35
C ALA A 73 6.98 -13.12 -26.21
N ARG A 74 7.91 -12.38 -25.60
CA ARG A 74 8.94 -11.60 -26.30
C ARG A 74 9.79 -12.49 -27.19
N SER A 75 10.37 -13.57 -26.66
CA SER A 75 11.21 -14.49 -27.42
C SER A 75 10.45 -15.07 -28.63
N THR A 76 9.17 -15.40 -28.47
CA THR A 76 8.33 -15.90 -29.56
C THR A 76 8.09 -14.83 -30.62
N ALA A 77 7.80 -13.62 -30.24
CA ALA A 77 7.59 -12.50 -31.17
C ALA A 77 8.87 -12.11 -31.92
N GLU A 78 10.03 -12.14 -31.25
CA GLU A 78 11.35 -11.91 -31.88
C GLU A 78 11.66 -12.99 -32.94
N LYS A 79 11.38 -14.27 -32.64
CA LYS A 79 11.54 -15.36 -33.61
C LYS A 79 10.62 -15.18 -34.82
N ALA A 80 9.36 -14.78 -34.60
CA ALA A 80 8.44 -14.49 -35.67
C ALA A 80 8.91 -13.31 -36.56
N ALA A 81 9.45 -12.27 -35.96
CA ALA A 81 10.00 -11.15 -36.69
C ALA A 81 11.25 -11.55 -37.52
N ALA A 82 12.13 -12.38 -36.98
CA ALA A 82 13.28 -12.90 -37.67
C ALA A 82 12.87 -13.79 -38.89
N GLN A 83 11.86 -14.64 -38.72
CA GLN A 83 11.29 -15.44 -39.80
C GLN A 83 10.67 -14.58 -40.89
N ALA A 84 9.92 -13.52 -40.53
CA ALA A 84 9.33 -12.59 -41.47
C ALA A 84 10.41 -11.82 -42.27
N SER A 85 11.54 -11.46 -41.63
CA SER A 85 12.70 -10.84 -42.28
C SER A 85 13.30 -11.79 -43.33
N THR A 86 13.58 -13.03 -42.95
CA THR A 86 14.14 -14.05 -43.86
C THR A 86 13.22 -14.31 -45.06
N LEU A 87 11.91 -14.39 -44.86
CA LEU A 87 10.95 -14.56 -45.95
C LEU A 87 10.89 -13.33 -46.88
N TYR A 88 10.96 -12.13 -46.31
CA TYR A 88 10.99 -10.92 -47.13
C TYR A 88 12.26 -10.80 -47.96
N GLU A 89 13.44 -11.07 -47.38
CA GLU A 89 14.73 -11.09 -48.07
C GLU A 89 14.79 -12.12 -49.19
N ALA A 90 14.13 -13.26 -48.98
CA ALA A 90 13.99 -14.31 -50.02
C ALA A 90 12.94 -13.98 -51.10
N GLY A 91 12.29 -12.83 -51.04
CA GLY A 91 11.22 -12.44 -51.97
C GLY A 91 9.92 -13.23 -51.81
N LYS A 92 9.76 -13.98 -50.70
CA LYS A 92 8.60 -14.86 -50.41
C LYS A 92 7.63 -14.26 -49.40
N GLY A 93 7.98 -13.11 -48.79
CA GLY A 93 7.19 -12.42 -47.78
C GLY A 93 6.83 -11.00 -48.21
N SER A 94 5.74 -10.43 -47.68
CA SER A 94 5.37 -9.05 -47.92
C SER A 94 6.05 -8.12 -46.90
N PHE A 95 6.33 -6.89 -47.33
CA PHE A 95 6.84 -5.84 -46.41
C PHE A 95 5.88 -5.57 -45.25
N LEU A 96 4.56 -5.65 -45.50
CA LEU A 96 3.55 -5.46 -44.46
C LEU A 96 3.65 -6.55 -43.37
N SER A 97 3.89 -7.81 -43.77
CA SER A 97 4.07 -8.92 -42.83
C SER A 97 5.30 -8.72 -41.95
N LEU A 98 6.43 -8.30 -42.56
CA LEU A 98 7.66 -7.96 -41.84
C LEU A 98 7.42 -6.82 -40.82
N LEU A 99 6.80 -5.73 -41.28
CA LEU A 99 6.55 -4.56 -40.41
C LEU A 99 5.61 -4.92 -39.24
N THR A 100 4.59 -5.76 -39.50
CA THR A 100 3.66 -6.21 -38.45
C THR A 100 4.38 -7.08 -37.43
N ALA A 101 5.22 -8.01 -37.84
CA ALA A 101 6.00 -8.85 -36.97
C ALA A 101 7.00 -8.04 -36.10
N GLN A 102 7.68 -7.06 -36.69
CA GLN A 102 8.57 -6.15 -35.95
C GLN A 102 7.82 -5.31 -34.91
N ARG A 103 6.63 -4.80 -35.25
CA ARG A 103 5.79 -4.07 -34.30
C ARG A 103 5.36 -4.97 -33.13
N SER A 104 5.00 -6.22 -33.42
CA SER A 104 4.63 -7.19 -32.38
C SER A 104 5.80 -7.51 -31.44
N ALA A 105 7.01 -7.68 -32.00
CA ALA A 105 8.21 -7.91 -31.19
C ALA A 105 8.53 -6.71 -30.29
N ASN A 106 8.45 -5.49 -30.82
CA ASN A 106 8.66 -4.27 -30.04
C ASN A 106 7.60 -4.11 -28.93
N ALA A 107 6.33 -4.39 -29.22
CA ALA A 107 5.25 -4.34 -28.22
C ALA A 107 5.47 -5.38 -27.11
N ALA A 108 5.90 -6.60 -27.46
CA ALA A 108 6.23 -7.64 -26.49
C ALA A 108 7.42 -7.24 -25.60
N ALA A 109 8.46 -6.62 -26.18
CA ALA A 109 9.61 -6.11 -25.42
C ALA A 109 9.20 -5.00 -24.43
N LEU A 110 8.39 -4.05 -24.86
CA LEU A 110 7.87 -2.98 -23.96
C LEU A 110 7.01 -3.57 -22.84
N SER A 111 6.18 -4.56 -23.14
CA SER A 111 5.36 -5.23 -22.13
C SER A 111 6.19 -5.96 -21.09
N GLU A 112 7.28 -6.63 -21.47
CA GLU A 112 8.22 -7.25 -20.54
C GLU A 112 8.89 -6.23 -19.63
N ILE A 113 9.37 -5.10 -20.17
CA ILE A 113 9.99 -4.02 -19.40
C ILE A 113 8.99 -3.44 -18.39
N SER A 114 7.76 -3.20 -18.80
CA SER A 114 6.70 -2.69 -17.91
C SER A 114 6.41 -3.65 -16.76
N THR A 115 6.32 -4.95 -17.04
CA THR A 115 6.10 -5.97 -15.98
C THR A 115 7.29 -6.02 -15.01
N ARG A 116 8.52 -5.95 -15.49
CA ARG A 116 9.72 -5.89 -14.63
C ARG A 116 9.72 -4.64 -13.76
N LEU A 117 9.35 -3.48 -14.30
CA LEU A 117 9.24 -2.23 -13.54
C LEU A 117 8.21 -2.37 -12.41
N ASN A 118 7.03 -2.95 -12.70
CA ASN A 118 6.00 -3.18 -11.69
C ASN A 118 6.51 -4.13 -10.58
N GLY A 119 7.24 -5.17 -10.93
CA GLY A 119 7.88 -6.06 -9.96
C GLY A 119 8.89 -5.36 -9.07
N LEU A 120 9.73 -4.47 -9.63
CA LEU A 120 10.68 -3.66 -8.86
C LEU A 120 9.98 -2.66 -7.94
N ASN A 121 8.95 -1.98 -8.42
CA ASN A 121 8.15 -1.08 -7.59
C ASN A 121 7.48 -1.82 -6.42
N ASN A 122 6.97 -3.03 -6.66
CA ASN A 122 6.43 -3.87 -5.60
C ASN A 122 7.51 -4.30 -4.58
N ALA A 123 8.73 -4.62 -5.03
CA ALA A 123 9.83 -4.95 -4.13
C ALA A 123 10.24 -3.75 -3.24
N VAL A 124 10.21 -2.53 -3.78
CA VAL A 124 10.40 -1.30 -2.99
C VAL A 124 9.28 -1.12 -1.98
N ALA A 125 8.02 -1.30 -2.38
CA ALA A 125 6.87 -1.20 -1.48
C ALA A 125 6.95 -2.23 -0.33
N LEU A 126 7.35 -3.47 -0.63
CA LEU A 126 7.58 -4.50 0.37
C LEU A 126 8.69 -4.11 1.37
N ASN A 127 9.81 -3.59 0.88
CA ASN A 127 10.90 -3.11 1.75
C ASN A 127 10.47 -1.97 2.67
N LEU A 128 9.66 -1.03 2.16
CA LEU A 128 9.09 0.06 2.97
C LEU A 128 8.10 -0.48 4.02
N ALA A 129 7.23 -1.41 3.65
CA ALA A 129 6.27 -2.04 4.57
C ALA A 129 6.96 -2.83 5.68
N LEU A 130 8.12 -3.45 5.40
CA LEU A 130 8.94 -4.14 6.40
C LEU A 130 9.79 -3.19 7.26
N GLY A 131 9.70 -1.89 7.06
CA GLY A 131 10.48 -0.90 7.81
C GLY A 131 11.97 -0.83 7.44
N ALA A 132 12.39 -1.46 6.36
CA ALA A 132 13.75 -1.42 5.84
C ALA A 132 14.06 -0.14 5.03
N GLY A 133 13.41 0.98 5.39
CA GLY A 133 13.68 2.28 4.79
C GLY A 133 15.09 2.80 5.10
N PRO A 134 15.61 3.77 4.32
CA PRO A 134 17.00 4.25 4.41
C PRO A 134 17.36 4.97 5.72
N GLY A 135 16.51 4.94 6.73
CA GLY A 135 16.68 5.62 8.01
C GLY A 135 16.96 4.74 9.23
N ASN A 136 17.04 3.41 9.08
CA ASN A 136 17.21 2.50 10.22
C ASN A 136 18.62 1.84 10.20
N ARG A 137 19.65 2.69 10.34
CA ARG A 137 21.01 2.28 10.70
C ARG A 137 21.40 2.90 12.02
#